data_294146046c202cb4ca964a1aead2df0b
#
_entry.id   294146046c202cb4ca964a1aead2df0b
#
_cell.length_a   1.000
_cell.length_b   1.000
_cell.length_c   1.000
_cell.angle_alpha   90.00
_cell.angle_beta   90.00
_cell.angle_gamma   90.00
#
_symmetry.space_group_name_H-M   'P 1'
#
loop_
_entity.id
_entity.type
_entity.pdbx_description
1 polymer ?
#
loop_
_entity_poly.entity_id
_entity_poly.type
_entity_poly.pdbx_seq_one_letter_code
_entity_poly.pdbx_strand_id
1 'polypeptide(L)'
;MADGIVLLSFFVFSLFMFGGKDIHAQQNQADKIFLGGNIITVDDNNPEAQAIAVHDGKIQAIGSETEVSKFRGSKTEVIDLKGNTLLPGFIDIHTHPILSAMMGEVIDISGFNHKNPAEVMESLKRGIEERGSGKWVLAYGW
;
A
#
# COMPACT_ATOMS: atom_id res chain seq x y z
N MET A 1 58.48 -27.11 -26.32
CA MET A 1 57.92 -26.66 -25.00
C MET A 1 57.23 -25.30 -25.12
N ALA A 2 56.82 -24.85 -26.28
CA ALA A 2 56.13 -23.54 -26.45
C ALA A 2 54.63 -23.69 -26.73
N ASP A 3 54.17 -24.87 -27.12
CA ASP A 3 52.78 -25.05 -27.60
C ASP A 3 51.74 -25.27 -26.50
N GLY A 4 52.17 -25.65 -25.26
CA GLY A 4 51.26 -25.87 -24.13
C GLY A 4 50.72 -24.61 -23.42
N ILE A 5 51.50 -23.51 -23.49
CA ILE A 5 51.15 -22.26 -22.79
C ILE A 5 50.11 -21.47 -23.58
N VAL A 6 50.11 -21.54 -24.92
CA VAL A 6 49.15 -20.82 -25.77
C VAL A 6 47.74 -21.44 -25.66
N LEU A 7 47.65 -22.79 -25.57
CA LEU A 7 46.35 -23.48 -25.41
C LEU A 7 45.70 -23.19 -24.05
N LEU A 8 46.47 -23.07 -22.98
CA LEU A 8 45.98 -22.78 -21.65
C LEU A 8 45.45 -21.33 -21.56
N SER A 9 46.12 -20.39 -22.25
CA SER A 9 45.70 -18.98 -22.30
C SER A 9 44.37 -18.78 -23.05
N PHE A 10 44.12 -19.54 -24.11
CA PHE A 10 42.85 -19.49 -24.84
C PHE A 10 41.68 -20.10 -24.02
N PHE A 11 41.96 -21.13 -23.22
CA PHE A 11 40.94 -21.78 -22.42
C PHE A 11 40.49 -20.89 -21.21
N VAL A 12 41.43 -20.20 -20.58
CA VAL A 12 41.15 -19.26 -19.48
C VAL A 12 40.44 -18.01 -20.03
N PHE A 13 40.79 -17.51 -21.22
CA PHE A 13 40.11 -16.36 -21.82
C PHE A 13 38.69 -16.70 -22.30
N SER A 14 38.44 -17.93 -22.78
CA SER A 14 37.10 -18.39 -23.16
C SER A 14 36.18 -18.55 -21.94
N LEU A 15 36.70 -18.93 -20.78
CA LEU A 15 35.89 -19.07 -19.54
C LEU A 15 35.44 -17.70 -18.97
N PHE A 16 36.23 -16.63 -19.23
CA PHE A 16 35.90 -15.29 -18.74
C PHE A 16 34.84 -14.58 -19.60
N MET A 17 34.65 -15.01 -20.86
CA MET A 17 33.66 -14.39 -21.76
C MET A 17 32.21 -14.91 -21.57
N PHE A 18 32.01 -16.02 -20.85
CA PHE A 18 30.68 -16.59 -20.66
C PHE A 18 30.03 -16.26 -19.29
N GLY A 19 30.78 -15.65 -18.36
CA GLY A 19 30.31 -15.38 -17.01
C GLY A 19 29.65 -14.02 -16.77
N GLY A 20 29.61 -13.14 -17.79
CA GLY A 20 29.27 -11.72 -17.58
C GLY A 20 27.82 -11.28 -17.86
N LYS A 21 26.96 -12.16 -18.37
CA LYS A 21 25.65 -11.74 -18.87
C LYS A 21 24.51 -11.79 -17.81
N ASP A 22 24.66 -12.59 -16.76
CA ASP A 22 23.56 -12.82 -15.83
C ASP A 22 23.53 -11.87 -14.62
N ILE A 23 24.65 -11.20 -14.32
CA ILE A 23 24.75 -10.33 -13.13
C ILE A 23 23.96 -9.04 -13.31
N HIS A 24 23.91 -8.46 -14.51
CA HIS A 24 23.13 -7.23 -14.76
C HIS A 24 21.63 -7.47 -14.96
N ALA A 25 21.24 -8.65 -15.41
CA ALA A 25 19.83 -9.00 -15.57
C ALA A 25 19.13 -9.21 -14.21
N GLN A 26 19.88 -9.59 -13.18
CA GLN A 26 19.35 -9.86 -11.85
C GLN A 26 19.15 -8.59 -11.01
N GLN A 27 19.90 -7.51 -11.30
CA GLN A 27 19.80 -6.23 -10.58
C GLN A 27 18.52 -5.43 -10.90
N ASN A 28 17.82 -5.75 -11.98
CA ASN A 28 16.60 -5.03 -12.40
C ASN A 28 15.31 -5.83 -12.21
N GLN A 29 15.35 -6.99 -11.55
CA GLN A 29 14.16 -7.79 -11.33
C GLN A 29 13.38 -7.27 -10.11
N ALA A 30 12.08 -7.17 -10.26
CA ALA A 30 11.19 -6.83 -9.16
C ALA A 30 11.13 -7.97 -8.14
N ASP A 31 11.00 -7.63 -6.87
CA ASP A 31 10.71 -8.59 -5.81
C ASP A 31 9.23 -9.02 -5.89
N LYS A 32 8.35 -8.04 -6.17
CA LYS A 32 6.91 -8.23 -6.28
C LYS A 32 6.32 -7.48 -7.46
N ILE A 33 5.34 -8.12 -8.11
CA ILE A 33 4.50 -7.47 -9.12
C ILE A 33 3.04 -7.66 -8.71
N PHE A 34 2.29 -6.55 -8.64
CA PHE A 34 0.85 -6.54 -8.43
C PHE A 34 0.15 -6.29 -9.76
N LEU A 35 -0.88 -7.07 -10.08
CA LEU A 35 -1.67 -6.97 -11.30
C LEU A 35 -3.08 -7.58 -11.11
N GLY A 36 -3.93 -7.54 -12.14
CA GLY A 36 -5.23 -8.20 -12.11
C GLY A 36 -6.29 -7.49 -11.26
N GLY A 37 -6.13 -6.19 -11.02
CA GLY A 37 -7.08 -5.37 -10.28
C GLY A 37 -7.06 -3.91 -10.70
N ASN A 38 -7.81 -3.07 -9.98
CA ASN A 38 -7.81 -1.63 -10.19
C ASN A 38 -6.74 -0.98 -9.32
N ILE A 39 -5.75 -0.31 -9.94
CA ILE A 39 -4.65 0.35 -9.25
C ILE A 39 -4.81 1.87 -9.36
N ILE A 40 -5.14 2.49 -8.23
CA ILE A 40 -5.29 3.94 -8.10
C ILE A 40 -3.96 4.52 -7.64
N THR A 41 -3.36 5.40 -8.45
CA THR A 41 -2.01 5.93 -8.20
C THR A 41 -2.00 7.18 -7.32
N VAL A 42 -3.09 7.94 -7.32
CA VAL A 42 -3.19 9.31 -6.75
C VAL A 42 -2.20 10.28 -7.42
N ASP A 43 -1.81 9.99 -8.67
CA ASP A 43 -1.04 10.89 -9.53
C ASP A 43 -1.98 11.44 -10.60
N ASP A 44 -2.19 12.76 -10.64
CA ASP A 44 -3.10 13.43 -11.56
C ASP A 44 -2.76 13.20 -13.04
N ASN A 45 -1.47 12.93 -13.35
CA ASN A 45 -1.04 12.66 -14.72
C ASN A 45 -1.26 11.20 -15.14
N ASN A 46 -1.32 10.27 -14.17
CA ASN A 46 -1.51 8.84 -14.39
C ASN A 46 -2.40 8.26 -13.28
N PRO A 47 -3.69 8.61 -13.24
CA PRO A 47 -4.56 8.29 -12.10
C PRO A 47 -4.79 6.79 -11.88
N GLU A 48 -4.62 5.99 -12.93
CA GLU A 48 -4.84 4.54 -12.90
C GLU A 48 -3.69 3.81 -13.56
N ALA A 49 -3.42 2.59 -13.10
CA ALA A 49 -2.43 1.69 -13.68
C ALA A 49 -2.97 0.24 -13.70
N GLN A 50 -2.36 -0.60 -14.54
CA GLN A 50 -2.71 -2.03 -14.66
C GLN A 50 -1.80 -2.92 -13.81
N ALA A 51 -0.56 -2.46 -13.54
CA ALA A 51 0.41 -3.20 -12.74
C ALA A 51 1.40 -2.28 -12.02
N ILE A 52 1.99 -2.81 -10.94
CA ILE A 52 3.08 -2.18 -10.18
C ILE A 52 4.18 -3.21 -9.95
N ALA A 53 5.44 -2.83 -10.23
CA ALA A 53 6.63 -3.56 -9.82
C ALA A 53 7.27 -2.90 -8.59
N VAL A 54 7.64 -3.71 -7.61
CA VAL A 54 8.31 -3.29 -6.37
C VAL A 54 9.66 -3.98 -6.27
N HIS A 55 10.72 -3.22 -5.95
CA HIS A 55 12.07 -3.71 -5.68
C HIS A 55 12.65 -2.98 -4.47
N ASP A 56 13.24 -3.70 -3.53
CA ASP A 56 13.81 -3.15 -2.29
C ASP A 56 12.83 -2.24 -1.52
N GLY A 57 11.55 -2.65 -1.45
CA GLY A 57 10.51 -1.89 -0.76
C GLY A 57 10.10 -0.57 -1.43
N LYS A 58 10.54 -0.32 -2.67
CA LYS A 58 10.22 0.87 -3.46
C LYS A 58 9.46 0.49 -4.73
N ILE A 59 8.59 1.39 -5.18
CA ILE A 59 7.96 1.27 -6.49
C ILE A 59 9.04 1.46 -7.56
N GLN A 60 9.30 0.41 -8.34
CA GLN A 60 10.27 0.40 -9.43
C GLN A 60 9.64 0.82 -10.76
N ALA A 61 8.42 0.37 -11.00
CA ALA A 61 7.64 0.72 -12.19
C ALA A 61 6.15 0.68 -11.88
N ILE A 62 5.40 1.54 -12.55
CA ILE A 62 3.94 1.58 -12.53
C ILE A 62 3.45 1.90 -13.93
N GLY A 63 2.41 1.23 -14.41
CA GLY A 63 1.88 1.45 -15.76
C GLY A 63 1.08 0.26 -16.28
N SER A 64 1.19 0.00 -17.59
CA SER A 64 0.55 -1.15 -18.21
C SER A 64 1.18 -2.46 -17.74
N GLU A 65 0.41 -3.54 -17.79
CA GLU A 65 0.91 -4.88 -17.46
C GLU A 65 2.11 -5.28 -18.33
N THR A 66 2.09 -4.90 -19.62
CA THR A 66 3.18 -5.18 -20.57
C THR A 66 4.49 -4.48 -20.19
N GLU A 67 4.42 -3.23 -19.73
CA GLU A 67 5.60 -2.47 -19.31
C GLU A 67 6.20 -3.03 -18.01
N VAL A 68 5.34 -3.31 -17.04
CA VAL A 68 5.73 -3.81 -15.73
C VAL A 68 6.25 -5.25 -15.79
N SER A 69 5.72 -6.08 -16.67
CA SER A 69 6.17 -7.46 -16.88
C SER A 69 7.63 -7.58 -17.30
N LYS A 70 8.24 -6.53 -17.84
CA LYS A 70 9.67 -6.49 -18.17
C LYS A 70 10.59 -6.64 -16.96
N PHE A 71 10.10 -6.32 -15.77
CA PHE A 71 10.80 -6.46 -14.49
C PHE A 71 10.60 -7.81 -13.83
N ARG A 72 9.80 -8.71 -14.44
CA ARG A 72 9.54 -10.04 -13.90
C ARG A 72 10.76 -10.95 -14.09
N GLY A 73 11.26 -11.47 -12.98
CA GLY A 73 12.33 -12.46 -12.94
C GLY A 73 11.87 -13.80 -12.35
N SER A 74 12.79 -14.76 -12.29
CA SER A 74 12.51 -16.11 -11.77
C SER A 74 12.15 -16.13 -10.27
N LYS A 75 12.54 -15.10 -9.54
CA LYS A 75 12.27 -14.94 -8.09
C LYS A 75 11.16 -13.94 -7.78
N THR A 76 10.60 -13.26 -8.79
CA THR A 76 9.55 -12.27 -8.62
C THR A 76 8.25 -12.94 -8.15
N GLU A 77 7.75 -12.52 -7.00
CA GLU A 77 6.43 -12.87 -6.52
C GLU A 77 5.37 -12.09 -7.31
N VAL A 78 4.47 -12.79 -7.98
CA VAL A 78 3.35 -12.17 -8.69
C VAL A 78 2.09 -12.28 -7.85
N ILE A 79 1.51 -11.13 -7.50
CA ILE A 79 0.32 -11.00 -6.67
C ILE A 79 -0.85 -10.60 -7.55
N ASP A 80 -1.77 -11.53 -7.77
CA ASP A 80 -3.03 -11.28 -8.45
C ASP A 80 -4.02 -10.61 -7.49
N LEU A 81 -4.43 -9.40 -7.81
CA LEU A 81 -5.38 -8.62 -7.03
C LEU A 81 -6.82 -9.15 -7.13
N LYS A 82 -7.11 -10.04 -8.09
CA LYS A 82 -8.43 -10.67 -8.30
C LYS A 82 -9.58 -9.66 -8.38
N GLY A 83 -9.34 -8.55 -9.06
CA GLY A 83 -10.31 -7.47 -9.20
C GLY A 83 -10.39 -6.51 -8.01
N ASN A 84 -9.63 -6.73 -6.93
CA ASN A 84 -9.58 -5.78 -5.82
C ASN A 84 -8.82 -4.51 -6.21
N THR A 85 -9.10 -3.44 -5.47
CA THR A 85 -8.42 -2.16 -5.66
C THR A 85 -7.17 -2.07 -4.79
N LEU A 86 -6.05 -1.69 -5.42
CA LEU A 86 -4.81 -1.30 -4.77
C LEU A 86 -4.67 0.22 -4.81
N LEU A 87 -4.35 0.83 -3.68
CA LEU A 87 -4.14 2.27 -3.55
C LEU A 87 -3.05 2.53 -2.52
N PRO A 88 -2.42 3.74 -2.52
CA PRO A 88 -1.47 4.13 -1.48
C PRO A 88 -2.09 4.06 -0.09
N GLY A 89 -1.27 3.71 0.91
CA GLY A 89 -1.70 3.70 2.31
C GLY A 89 -2.15 5.09 2.75
N PHE A 90 -3.19 5.15 3.58
CA PHE A 90 -3.68 6.40 4.14
C PHE A 90 -2.69 6.97 5.15
N ILE A 91 -2.47 8.29 5.07
CA ILE A 91 -1.68 9.06 6.02
C ILE A 91 -2.62 10.08 6.64
N ASP A 92 -2.96 9.90 7.92
CA ASP A 92 -3.72 10.88 8.67
C ASP A 92 -2.75 11.91 9.25
N ILE A 93 -2.77 13.11 8.69
CA ILE A 93 -1.89 14.22 9.08
C ILE A 93 -2.38 15.01 10.29
N HIS A 94 -3.62 14.78 10.73
CA HIS A 94 -4.22 15.47 11.86
C HIS A 94 -5.27 14.59 12.53
N THR A 95 -4.90 13.89 13.57
CA THR A 95 -5.82 13.03 14.33
C THR A 95 -5.63 13.19 15.84
N HIS A 96 -6.72 13.00 16.56
CA HIS A 96 -6.77 12.98 18.03
C HIS A 96 -7.28 11.63 18.53
N PRO A 97 -6.51 10.54 18.42
CA PRO A 97 -7.03 9.18 18.67
C PRO A 97 -7.57 8.98 20.08
N ILE A 98 -6.91 9.56 21.10
CA ILE A 98 -7.39 9.49 22.48
C ILE A 98 -8.69 10.29 22.64
N LEU A 99 -8.75 11.51 22.12
CA LEU A 99 -9.96 12.34 22.18
C LEU A 99 -11.11 11.68 21.41
N SER A 100 -10.85 11.12 20.24
CA SER A 100 -11.87 10.40 19.45
C SER A 100 -12.42 9.18 20.20
N ALA A 101 -11.56 8.42 20.87
CA ALA A 101 -11.99 7.30 21.70
C ALA A 101 -12.86 7.77 22.89
N MET A 102 -12.47 8.87 23.56
CA MET A 102 -13.27 9.47 24.63
C MET A 102 -14.61 9.99 24.12
N MET A 103 -14.64 10.63 22.94
CA MET A 103 -15.87 11.14 22.34
C MET A 103 -16.83 10.03 21.92
N GLY A 104 -16.37 8.81 21.64
CA GLY A 104 -17.20 7.65 21.40
C GLY A 104 -18.07 7.23 22.61
N GLU A 105 -17.63 7.61 23.82
CA GLU A 105 -18.36 7.36 25.07
C GLU A 105 -19.29 8.52 25.49
N VAL A 106 -19.26 9.63 24.74
CA VAL A 106 -20.04 10.85 25.04
C VAL A 106 -21.25 10.93 24.12
N ILE A 107 -22.39 11.43 24.62
CA ILE A 107 -23.58 11.59 23.80
C ILE A 107 -23.35 12.76 22.84
N ASP A 108 -23.40 12.49 21.56
CA ASP A 108 -23.36 13.53 20.52
C ASP A 108 -24.72 14.25 20.47
N ILE A 109 -24.70 15.56 20.71
CA ILE A 109 -25.87 16.45 20.58
C ILE A 109 -25.58 17.58 19.61
N SER A 110 -24.58 17.40 18.72
CA SER A 110 -24.13 18.41 17.76
C SER A 110 -25.18 18.69 16.68
N GLY A 111 -25.16 19.90 16.18
CA GLY A 111 -25.95 20.31 15.02
C GLY A 111 -25.58 19.59 13.71
N PHE A 112 -24.50 18.80 13.68
CA PHE A 112 -24.18 17.92 12.56
C PHE A 112 -25.13 16.73 12.48
N ASN A 113 -25.50 16.17 13.65
CA ASN A 113 -26.33 14.96 13.74
C ASN A 113 -27.79 15.25 14.12
N HIS A 114 -28.09 16.47 14.62
CA HIS A 114 -29.45 16.84 15.10
C HIS A 114 -29.90 18.13 14.41
N LYS A 115 -31.09 18.11 13.83
CA LYS A 115 -31.67 19.23 13.09
C LYS A 115 -32.49 20.20 13.93
N ASN A 116 -32.93 19.77 15.09
CA ASN A 116 -33.81 20.53 15.98
C ASN A 116 -33.65 20.09 17.45
N PRO A 117 -34.12 20.93 18.41
CA PRO A 117 -34.01 20.63 19.84
C PRO A 117 -34.72 19.34 20.30
N ALA A 118 -35.75 18.90 19.59
CA ALA A 118 -36.48 17.68 19.97
C ALA A 118 -35.63 16.45 19.75
N GLU A 119 -34.89 16.39 18.64
CA GLU A 119 -33.93 15.31 18.35
C GLU A 119 -32.77 15.26 19.36
N VAL A 120 -32.29 16.43 19.80
CA VAL A 120 -31.28 16.55 20.87
C VAL A 120 -31.79 15.95 22.17
N MET A 121 -33.02 16.32 22.56
CA MET A 121 -33.64 15.82 23.80
C MET A 121 -33.91 14.31 23.77
N GLU A 122 -34.24 13.76 22.61
CA GLU A 122 -34.43 12.34 22.42
C GLU A 122 -33.08 11.58 22.57
N SER A 123 -32.02 12.07 21.95
CA SER A 123 -30.67 11.49 22.08
C SER A 123 -30.14 11.55 23.51
N LEU A 124 -30.37 12.65 24.23
CA LEU A 124 -30.01 12.76 25.64
C LEU A 124 -30.79 11.73 26.50
N LYS A 125 -32.12 11.61 26.33
CA LYS A 125 -32.91 10.65 27.06
C LYS A 125 -32.43 9.22 26.84
N ARG A 126 -32.24 8.82 25.59
CA ARG A 126 -31.72 7.49 25.23
C ARG A 126 -30.37 7.24 25.86
N GLY A 127 -29.42 8.17 25.74
CA GLY A 127 -28.08 7.99 26.29
C GLY A 127 -28.03 7.95 27.81
N ILE A 128 -28.98 8.62 28.51
CA ILE A 128 -29.15 8.53 29.95
C ILE A 128 -29.71 7.15 30.36
N GLU A 129 -30.72 6.67 29.65
CA GLU A 129 -31.33 5.36 29.88
C GLU A 129 -30.33 4.22 29.69
N GLU A 130 -29.53 4.25 28.60
CA GLU A 130 -28.52 3.24 28.31
C GLU A 130 -27.41 3.18 29.38
N ARG A 131 -27.03 4.31 29.98
CA ARG A 131 -26.01 4.35 31.03
C ARG A 131 -26.50 3.93 32.40
N GLY A 132 -27.78 4.05 32.64
CA GLY A 132 -28.45 3.69 33.90
C GLY A 132 -28.26 4.73 35.01
N SER A 133 -28.99 4.53 36.11
CA SER A 133 -29.06 5.44 37.25
C SER A 133 -27.70 5.54 38.00
N GLY A 134 -27.40 6.74 38.50
CA GLY A 134 -26.25 7.00 39.37
C GLY A 134 -24.91 7.13 38.64
N LYS A 135 -24.90 7.20 37.30
CA LYS A 135 -23.69 7.41 36.49
C LYS A 135 -23.63 8.83 35.92
N TRP A 136 -22.42 9.31 35.73
CA TRP A 136 -22.18 10.56 35.00
C TRP A 136 -22.56 10.38 33.52
N VAL A 137 -23.19 11.40 32.99
CA VAL A 137 -23.53 11.53 31.58
C VAL A 137 -22.81 12.74 31.03
N LEU A 138 -22.03 12.55 29.99
CA LEU A 138 -21.36 13.60 29.25
C LEU A 138 -22.02 13.72 27.88
N ALA A 139 -22.23 14.95 27.43
CA ALA A 139 -22.70 15.26 26.09
C ALA A 139 -21.83 16.38 25.49
N TYR A 140 -21.70 16.40 24.17
CA TYR A 140 -20.93 17.42 23.46
C TYR A 140 -21.69 17.93 22.22
N GLY A 141 -21.28 19.13 21.75
CA GLY A 141 -21.72 19.63 20.45
C GLY A 141 -22.92 20.60 20.47
N TRP A 142 -23.31 21.09 21.67
CA TRP A 142 -24.36 22.13 21.80
C TRP A 142 -23.91 23.44 21.18
#